data_308f36a441e5a81d630167b882da44a6
#
_entry.id   308f36a441e5a81d630167b882da44a6
#
_cell.length_a   1.000
_cell.length_b   1.000
_cell.length_c   1.000
_cell.angle_alpha   90.00
_cell.angle_beta   90.00
_cell.angle_gamma   90.00
#
_symmetry.space_group_name_H-M   'P 1'
#
loop_
_entity.id
_entity.type
_entity.pdbx_description
1 polymer ?
#
loop_
_entity_poly.entity_id
_entity_poly.type
_entity_poly.pdbx_seq_one_letter_code
_entity_poly.pdbx_strand_id
1 'polypeptide(L)'
;MSRVILLWSGGKDAMQALCHAREAGHQVVALITFAPPAPRFLAHPLSQVRRQAAALALPHRLVTIEAPFDLGYERALAALKEEWQLDGVVTGDIDSVGGAPNWIRERCRPLGLTVHTPLWQQPREALLADMLARGIVAHLSCVDTRVLASEWVGRRLDAATLAELQQLATTRGFDACGEQGEYHTMVTDGPGFAAPLTLGHWQVARQEHLAYLQEDEE
;
A
#
# COMPACT_ATOMS: atom_id res chain seq x y z
N MET A 1 -6.10 -9.12 22.00
CA MET A 1 -5.58 -9.56 20.68
C MET A 1 -6.76 -9.53 19.72
N SER A 2 -6.77 -8.62 18.75
CA SER A 2 -7.89 -8.47 17.81
C SER A 2 -7.56 -9.20 16.52
N ARG A 3 -8.58 -9.83 15.93
CA ARG A 3 -8.50 -10.47 14.59
C ARG A 3 -8.79 -9.41 13.54
N VAL A 4 -7.82 -9.12 12.68
CA VAL A 4 -7.94 -8.01 11.71
C VAL A 4 -7.57 -8.48 10.31
N ILE A 5 -8.16 -7.86 9.30
CA ILE A 5 -7.64 -7.85 7.94
C ILE A 5 -6.80 -6.60 7.73
N LEU A 6 -5.88 -6.66 6.78
CA LEU A 6 -5.11 -5.49 6.36
C LEU A 6 -5.44 -5.17 4.90
N LEU A 7 -5.79 -3.91 4.62
CA LEU A 7 -5.98 -3.43 3.26
C LEU A 7 -4.62 -3.32 2.59
N TRP A 8 -4.43 -4.12 1.54
CA TRP A 8 -3.13 -4.38 0.95
C TRP A 8 -3.02 -3.83 -0.47
N SER A 9 -2.15 -2.85 -0.64
CA SER A 9 -1.73 -2.34 -1.95
C SER A 9 -0.40 -2.94 -2.44
N GLY A 10 0.39 -3.51 -1.53
CA GLY A 10 1.75 -3.96 -1.81
C GLY A 10 2.81 -2.86 -1.73
N GLY A 11 2.42 -1.64 -1.36
CA GLY A 11 3.31 -0.51 -1.17
C GLY A 11 3.93 -0.43 0.22
N LYS A 12 4.85 0.53 0.39
CA LYS A 12 5.60 0.76 1.63
C LYS A 12 4.72 0.98 2.86
N ASP A 13 3.62 1.73 2.71
CA ASP A 13 2.75 2.12 3.82
C ASP A 13 1.90 0.95 4.31
N ALA A 14 1.37 0.13 3.38
CA ALA A 14 0.69 -1.11 3.73
C ALA A 14 1.63 -2.08 4.47
N MET A 15 2.91 -2.16 4.05
CA MET A 15 3.90 -2.99 4.73
C MET A 15 4.26 -2.47 6.13
N GLN A 16 4.44 -1.16 6.29
CA GLN A 16 4.64 -0.55 7.62
C GLN A 16 3.43 -0.80 8.52
N ALA A 17 2.20 -0.62 8.00
CA ALA A 17 0.98 -0.88 8.75
C ALA A 17 0.88 -2.34 9.21
N LEU A 18 1.34 -3.31 8.39
CA LEU A 18 1.45 -4.72 8.77
C LEU A 18 2.40 -4.90 9.97
N CYS A 19 3.57 -4.28 9.93
CA CYS A 19 4.55 -4.35 11.00
C CYS A 19 3.97 -3.81 12.30
N HIS A 20 3.41 -2.60 12.28
CA HIS A 20 2.81 -1.97 13.45
C HIS A 20 1.61 -2.75 14.01
N ALA A 21 0.77 -3.33 13.14
CA ALA A 21 -0.34 -4.16 13.58
C ALA A 21 0.13 -5.41 14.34
N ARG A 22 1.17 -6.08 13.84
CA ARG A 22 1.78 -7.24 14.50
C ARG A 22 2.42 -6.88 15.85
N GLU A 23 3.14 -5.76 15.91
CA GLU A 23 3.74 -5.22 17.14
C GLU A 23 2.69 -4.85 18.19
N ALA A 24 1.55 -4.33 17.76
CA ALA A 24 0.41 -4.05 18.64
C ALA A 24 -0.32 -5.33 19.11
N GLY A 25 0.13 -6.50 18.69
CA GLY A 25 -0.44 -7.80 19.08
C GLY A 25 -1.73 -8.16 18.34
N HIS A 26 -2.02 -7.53 17.21
CA HIS A 26 -3.15 -7.91 16.36
C HIS A 26 -2.81 -9.17 15.54
N GLN A 27 -3.79 -10.05 15.40
CA GLN A 27 -3.71 -11.17 14.48
C GLN A 27 -4.19 -10.73 13.09
N VAL A 28 -3.26 -10.44 12.19
CA VAL A 28 -3.60 -10.19 10.77
C VAL A 28 -3.92 -11.54 10.12
N VAL A 29 -5.18 -11.76 9.77
CA VAL A 29 -5.67 -13.04 9.24
C VAL A 29 -5.61 -13.10 7.72
N ALA A 30 -5.67 -11.96 7.04
CA ALA A 30 -5.54 -11.89 5.59
C ALA A 30 -5.20 -10.49 5.10
N LEU A 31 -4.71 -10.44 3.86
CA LEU A 31 -4.49 -9.24 3.06
C LEU A 31 -5.65 -9.08 2.07
N ILE A 32 -6.27 -7.90 2.04
CA ILE A 32 -7.42 -7.63 1.17
C ILE A 32 -7.08 -6.49 0.21
N THR A 33 -7.26 -6.76 -1.08
CA THR A 33 -7.20 -5.72 -2.11
C THR A 33 -8.59 -5.50 -2.67
N PHE A 34 -9.15 -4.31 -2.50
CA PHE A 34 -10.39 -3.92 -3.14
C PHE A 34 -10.12 -3.40 -4.55
N ALA A 35 -10.98 -3.75 -5.48
CA ALA A 35 -10.80 -3.41 -6.89
C ALA A 35 -12.12 -3.22 -7.61
N PRO A 36 -12.20 -2.38 -8.64
CA PRO A 36 -13.33 -2.37 -9.57
C PRO A 36 -13.37 -3.68 -10.40
N PRO A 37 -14.44 -3.96 -11.12
CA PRO A 37 -14.46 -5.00 -12.14
C PRO A 37 -13.36 -4.76 -13.18
N ALA A 38 -12.64 -5.83 -13.62
CA ALA A 38 -11.54 -5.77 -14.57
C ALA A 38 -10.45 -4.75 -14.19
N PRO A 39 -9.82 -4.87 -13.02
CA PRO A 39 -8.89 -3.88 -12.50
C PRO A 39 -7.60 -3.82 -13.32
N ARG A 40 -7.10 -2.61 -13.54
CA ARG A 40 -5.77 -2.35 -14.10
C ARG A 40 -4.97 -1.57 -13.07
N PHE A 41 -4.16 -2.26 -12.30
CA PHE A 41 -3.28 -1.65 -11.30
C PHE A 41 -1.90 -1.41 -11.89
N LEU A 42 -1.69 -0.22 -12.48
CA LEU A 42 -0.40 0.13 -13.09
C LEU A 42 0.72 0.19 -12.03
N ALA A 43 0.45 0.78 -10.89
CA ALA A 43 1.42 0.95 -9.82
C ALA A 43 1.65 -0.32 -8.97
N HIS A 44 0.66 -1.21 -8.92
CA HIS A 44 0.65 -2.38 -8.04
C HIS A 44 0.11 -3.61 -8.77
N PRO A 45 0.89 -4.21 -9.70
CA PRO A 45 0.45 -5.38 -10.45
C PRO A 45 -0.01 -6.51 -9.53
N LEU A 46 -1.17 -7.10 -9.83
CA LEU A 46 -1.77 -8.14 -8.98
C LEU A 46 -0.90 -9.40 -8.86
N SER A 47 -0.09 -9.70 -9.90
CA SER A 47 0.92 -10.75 -9.86
C SER A 47 1.86 -10.53 -8.67
N GLN A 48 2.37 -9.32 -8.53
CA GLN A 48 3.29 -8.94 -7.46
C GLN A 48 2.62 -8.91 -6.09
N VAL A 49 1.41 -8.38 -6.01
CA VAL A 49 0.61 -8.40 -4.76
C VAL A 49 0.41 -9.84 -4.24
N ARG A 50 0.14 -10.79 -5.14
CA ARG A 50 0.01 -12.22 -4.79
C ARG A 50 1.34 -12.84 -4.37
N ARG A 51 2.45 -12.50 -5.03
CA ARG A 51 3.79 -12.97 -4.65
C ARG A 51 4.18 -12.45 -3.25
N GLN A 52 3.88 -11.19 -2.94
CA GLN A 52 4.09 -10.60 -1.62
C GLN A 52 3.29 -11.36 -0.54
N ALA A 53 2.01 -11.61 -0.78
CA ALA A 53 1.17 -12.35 0.16
C ALA A 53 1.69 -13.78 0.42
N ALA A 54 2.14 -14.47 -0.63
CA ALA A 54 2.77 -15.78 -0.52
C ALA A 54 4.07 -15.71 0.31
N ALA A 55 4.93 -14.71 0.05
CA ALA A 55 6.18 -14.51 0.80
C ALA A 55 5.94 -14.18 2.28
N LEU A 56 4.82 -13.51 2.60
CA LEU A 56 4.37 -13.18 3.96
C LEU A 56 3.62 -14.34 4.65
N ALA A 57 3.38 -15.45 3.93
CA ALA A 57 2.54 -16.57 4.36
C ALA A 57 1.15 -16.13 4.86
N LEU A 58 0.56 -15.13 4.22
CA LEU A 58 -0.78 -14.62 4.51
C LEU A 58 -1.74 -14.90 3.34
N PRO A 59 -2.98 -15.31 3.62
CA PRO A 59 -4.02 -15.36 2.60
C PRO A 59 -4.20 -13.98 1.95
N HIS A 60 -4.38 -13.95 0.63
CA HIS A 60 -4.72 -12.73 -0.10
C HIS A 60 -6.03 -12.92 -0.83
N ARG A 61 -6.90 -11.92 -0.75
CA ARG A 61 -8.15 -11.89 -1.50
C ARG A 61 -8.29 -10.56 -2.25
N LEU A 62 -8.52 -10.69 -3.56
CA LEU A 62 -9.03 -9.60 -4.38
C LEU A 62 -10.54 -9.57 -4.25
N VAL A 63 -11.08 -8.44 -3.81
CA VAL A 63 -12.53 -8.25 -3.62
C VAL A 63 -13.02 -7.21 -4.61
N THR A 64 -13.90 -7.65 -5.53
CA THR A 64 -14.48 -6.73 -6.51
C THR A 64 -15.56 -5.87 -5.86
N ILE A 65 -15.46 -4.57 -6.07
CA ILE A 65 -16.42 -3.57 -5.59
C ILE A 65 -17.10 -2.92 -6.78
N GLU A 66 -18.42 -3.00 -6.79
CA GLU A 66 -19.27 -2.37 -7.79
C GLU A 66 -19.97 -1.14 -7.20
N ALA A 67 -20.35 -0.21 -8.07
CA ALA A 67 -21.14 0.95 -7.67
C ALA A 67 -22.55 0.54 -7.19
N PRO A 68 -23.13 1.27 -6.23
CA PRO A 68 -22.56 2.38 -5.47
C PRO A 68 -21.44 1.91 -4.54
N PHE A 69 -20.26 2.56 -4.64
CA PHE A 69 -19.04 2.07 -3.98
C PHE A 69 -19.15 2.03 -2.46
N ASP A 70 -19.82 2.98 -1.83
CA ASP A 70 -20.07 2.99 -0.39
C ASP A 70 -20.77 1.73 0.09
N LEU A 71 -21.89 1.37 -0.55
CA LEU A 71 -22.63 0.15 -0.25
C LEU A 71 -21.87 -1.12 -0.64
N GLY A 72 -21.10 -1.06 -1.73
CA GLY A 72 -20.23 -2.16 -2.16
C GLY A 72 -19.18 -2.49 -1.11
N TYR A 73 -18.50 -1.49 -0.60
CA TYR A 73 -17.51 -1.65 0.48
C TYR A 73 -18.14 -2.18 1.76
N GLU A 74 -19.27 -1.62 2.20
CA GLU A 74 -19.96 -2.06 3.42
C GLU A 74 -20.39 -3.53 3.32
N ARG A 75 -20.97 -3.96 2.19
CA ARG A 75 -21.34 -5.36 1.97
C ARG A 75 -20.13 -6.29 1.98
N ALA A 76 -19.04 -5.89 1.31
CA ALA A 76 -17.83 -6.68 1.28
C ALA A 76 -17.20 -6.81 2.67
N LEU A 77 -17.11 -5.71 3.41
CA LEU A 77 -16.58 -5.71 4.78
C LEU A 77 -17.46 -6.53 5.73
N ALA A 78 -18.79 -6.48 5.59
CA ALA A 78 -19.71 -7.31 6.37
C ALA A 78 -19.48 -8.81 6.12
N ALA A 79 -19.37 -9.21 4.85
CA ALA A 79 -19.09 -10.60 4.49
C ALA A 79 -17.75 -11.08 5.03
N LEU A 80 -16.69 -10.26 4.90
CA LEU A 80 -15.37 -10.58 5.44
C LEU A 80 -15.38 -10.66 6.97
N LYS A 81 -16.15 -9.77 7.64
CA LYS A 81 -16.31 -9.81 9.10
C LYS A 81 -16.91 -11.13 9.56
N GLU A 82 -17.97 -11.58 8.94
CA GLU A 82 -18.63 -12.85 9.28
C GLU A 82 -17.74 -14.05 8.99
N GLU A 83 -17.14 -14.10 7.82
CA GLU A 83 -16.31 -15.23 7.38
C GLU A 83 -15.10 -15.44 8.29
N TRP A 84 -14.43 -14.36 8.67
CA TRP A 84 -13.17 -14.45 9.41
C TRP A 84 -13.28 -14.01 10.86
N GLN A 85 -14.49 -13.71 11.34
CA GLN A 85 -14.76 -13.29 12.72
C GLN A 85 -13.87 -12.09 13.10
N LEU A 86 -13.98 -11.02 12.32
CA LEU A 86 -13.10 -9.87 12.44
C LEU A 86 -13.56 -8.90 13.53
N ASP A 87 -12.58 -8.38 14.28
CA ASP A 87 -12.74 -7.27 15.20
C ASP A 87 -12.46 -5.92 14.53
N GLY A 88 -11.62 -5.93 13.46
CA GLY A 88 -11.21 -4.67 12.83
C GLY A 88 -10.50 -4.82 11.49
N VAL A 89 -10.11 -3.66 10.98
CA VAL A 89 -9.40 -3.46 9.71
C VAL A 89 -8.17 -2.59 9.97
N VAL A 90 -7.05 -2.94 9.36
CA VAL A 90 -5.82 -2.12 9.37
C VAL A 90 -5.63 -1.50 8.00
N THR A 91 -5.26 -0.23 7.96
CA THR A 91 -4.89 0.47 6.71
C THR A 91 -3.55 1.18 6.85
N GLY A 92 -2.88 1.37 5.72
CA GLY A 92 -1.64 2.15 5.61
C GLY A 92 -1.89 3.65 5.36
N ASP A 93 -3.11 4.13 5.57
CA ASP A 93 -3.44 5.54 5.35
C ASP A 93 -2.61 6.44 6.26
N ILE A 94 -2.00 7.48 5.68
CA ILE A 94 -1.14 8.42 6.39
C ILE A 94 -1.90 9.70 6.74
N ASP A 95 -2.81 10.16 5.86
CA ASP A 95 -3.53 11.41 6.03
C ASP A 95 -4.89 11.40 5.36
N SER A 96 -5.66 12.47 5.57
CA SER A 96 -6.92 12.70 4.89
C SER A 96 -6.71 13.14 3.44
N VAL A 97 -7.51 12.60 2.54
CA VAL A 97 -7.52 13.04 1.14
C VAL A 97 -8.48 14.23 1.01
N GLY A 98 -7.94 15.40 0.62
CA GLY A 98 -8.73 16.61 0.45
C GLY A 98 -9.46 17.09 1.72
N GLY A 99 -8.94 16.76 2.91
CA GLY A 99 -9.56 17.13 4.19
C GLY A 99 -10.80 16.31 4.56
N ALA A 100 -11.17 15.31 3.77
CA ALA A 100 -12.30 14.43 4.06
C ALA A 100 -11.95 13.44 5.18
N PRO A 101 -12.93 12.98 5.98
CA PRO A 101 -12.73 11.90 6.94
C PRO A 101 -12.18 10.66 6.27
N ASN A 102 -11.49 9.81 7.05
CA ASN A 102 -10.99 8.54 6.53
C ASN A 102 -12.16 7.66 6.03
N TRP A 103 -12.18 7.40 4.74
CA TRP A 103 -13.25 6.68 4.05
C TRP A 103 -13.55 5.31 4.67
N ILE A 104 -12.52 4.54 4.99
CA ILE A 104 -12.67 3.19 5.54
C ILE A 104 -13.28 3.23 6.95
N ARG A 105 -12.93 4.22 7.77
CA ARG A 105 -13.55 4.39 9.09
C ARG A 105 -15.06 4.61 8.99
N GLU A 106 -15.51 5.39 8.01
CA GLU A 106 -16.93 5.62 7.80
C GLU A 106 -17.65 4.33 7.36
N ARG A 107 -17.05 3.52 6.49
CA ARG A 107 -17.62 2.25 6.02
C ARG A 107 -17.59 1.14 7.09
N CYS A 108 -16.62 1.16 7.97
CA CYS A 108 -16.50 0.18 9.07
C CYS A 108 -17.42 0.49 10.27
N ARG A 109 -17.74 1.76 10.50
CA ARG A 109 -18.52 2.21 11.66
C ARG A 109 -19.88 1.50 11.80
N PRO A 110 -20.75 1.40 10.77
CA PRO A 110 -22.03 0.72 10.89
C PRO A 110 -21.90 -0.77 11.15
N LEU A 111 -20.73 -1.36 10.82
CA LEU A 111 -20.45 -2.77 11.00
C LEU A 111 -19.83 -3.09 12.37
N GLY A 112 -19.54 -2.08 13.18
CA GLY A 112 -18.86 -2.25 14.47
C GLY A 112 -17.43 -2.80 14.31
N LEU A 113 -16.76 -2.54 13.18
CA LEU A 113 -15.35 -2.87 12.95
C LEU A 113 -14.48 -1.71 13.40
N THR A 114 -13.45 -2.01 14.21
CA THR A 114 -12.43 -1.02 14.57
C THR A 114 -11.47 -0.80 13.41
N VAL A 115 -11.17 0.45 13.06
CA VAL A 115 -10.17 0.76 12.02
C VAL A 115 -8.88 1.25 12.68
N HIS A 116 -7.81 0.51 12.45
CA HIS A 116 -6.46 0.82 12.91
C HIS A 116 -5.68 1.48 11.77
N THR A 117 -5.25 2.72 12.00
CA THR A 117 -4.45 3.52 11.07
C THR A 117 -3.13 3.90 11.76
N PRO A 118 -2.17 2.97 11.88
CA PRO A 118 -0.96 3.18 12.69
C PRO A 118 -0.07 4.31 12.18
N LEU A 119 -0.19 4.67 10.91
CA LEU A 119 0.63 5.70 10.27
C LEU A 119 -0.05 7.08 10.23
N TRP A 120 -1.31 7.15 10.71
CA TRP A 120 -2.14 8.34 10.58
C TRP A 120 -1.53 9.56 11.23
N GLN A 121 -1.35 10.62 10.43
CA GLN A 121 -0.78 11.92 10.84
C GLN A 121 0.61 11.86 11.49
N GLN A 122 1.36 10.78 11.22
CA GLN A 122 2.77 10.72 11.61
C GLN A 122 3.60 11.64 10.71
N PRO A 123 4.68 12.24 11.25
CA PRO A 123 5.60 13.05 10.43
C PRO A 123 6.15 12.22 9.26
N ARG A 124 6.13 12.78 8.04
CA ARG A 124 6.59 12.12 6.81
C ARG A 124 8.01 11.57 6.93
N GLU A 125 8.91 12.36 7.49
CA GLU A 125 10.30 11.95 7.70
C GLU A 125 10.42 10.77 8.67
N ALA A 126 9.60 10.74 9.72
CA ALA A 126 9.59 9.63 10.67
C ALA A 126 9.10 8.32 10.01
N LEU A 127 8.10 8.39 9.13
CA LEU A 127 7.61 7.23 8.39
C LEU A 127 8.68 6.68 7.43
N LEU A 128 9.39 7.54 6.71
CA LEU A 128 10.47 7.12 5.81
C LEU A 128 11.65 6.54 6.58
N ALA A 129 12.01 7.13 7.73
CA ALA A 129 13.05 6.60 8.60
C ALA A 129 12.66 5.24 9.22
N ASP A 130 11.42 5.08 9.67
CA ASP A 130 10.88 3.82 10.22
C ASP A 130 10.89 2.71 9.16
N MET A 131 10.51 3.02 7.92
CA MET A 131 10.61 2.08 6.79
C MET A 131 12.02 1.52 6.65
N LEU A 132 13.04 2.40 6.64
CA LEU A 132 14.44 1.98 6.53
C LEU A 132 14.90 1.18 7.75
N ALA A 133 14.57 1.66 8.96
CA ALA A 133 14.95 1.01 10.21
C ALA A 133 14.38 -0.41 10.34
N ARG A 134 13.19 -0.66 9.78
CA ARG A 134 12.56 -1.98 9.72
C ARG A 134 13.16 -2.90 8.67
N GLY A 135 14.04 -2.39 7.81
CA GLY A 135 14.60 -3.15 6.70
C GLY A 135 13.58 -3.44 5.59
N ILE A 136 12.53 -2.63 5.46
CA ILE A 136 11.58 -2.73 4.35
C ILE A 136 12.27 -2.29 3.06
N VAL A 137 12.29 -3.17 2.07
CA VAL A 137 12.85 -2.91 0.75
C VAL A 137 11.72 -2.59 -0.20
N ALA A 138 11.64 -1.35 -0.62
CA ALA A 138 10.63 -0.87 -1.56
C ALA A 138 11.30 -0.23 -2.79
N HIS A 139 10.64 -0.34 -3.93
CA HIS A 139 11.05 0.29 -5.19
C HIS A 139 9.94 1.22 -5.67
N LEU A 140 10.30 2.32 -6.34
CA LEU A 140 9.32 3.15 -7.01
C LEU A 140 8.72 2.35 -8.18
N SER A 141 7.46 1.99 -8.07
CA SER A 141 6.76 1.20 -9.08
C SER A 141 6.07 2.06 -10.13
N CYS A 142 5.70 3.29 -9.77
CA CYS A 142 5.07 4.26 -10.66
C CYS A 142 5.42 5.67 -10.21
N VAL A 143 5.59 6.59 -11.16
CA VAL A 143 5.78 8.02 -10.89
C VAL A 143 4.87 8.86 -11.78
N ASP A 144 4.42 9.99 -11.26
CA ASP A 144 3.83 11.06 -12.06
C ASP A 144 4.96 11.86 -12.72
N THR A 145 5.06 11.80 -14.05
CA THR A 145 6.13 12.44 -14.82
C THR A 145 6.08 13.97 -14.80
N ARG A 146 5.01 14.56 -14.28
CA ARG A 146 4.91 15.98 -13.99
C ARG A 146 5.68 16.39 -12.73
N VAL A 147 5.93 15.42 -11.84
CA VAL A 147 6.61 15.63 -10.55
C VAL A 147 8.01 15.02 -10.56
N LEU A 148 8.13 13.76 -10.94
CA LEU A 148 9.39 13.00 -10.96
C LEU A 148 9.68 12.49 -12.37
N ALA A 149 10.93 12.56 -12.80
CA ALA A 149 11.33 12.02 -14.10
C ALA A 149 11.18 10.48 -14.13
N SER A 150 10.97 9.90 -15.33
CA SER A 150 10.73 8.46 -15.49
C SER A 150 11.88 7.58 -15.01
N GLU A 151 13.09 8.12 -14.92
CA GLU A 151 14.30 7.45 -14.42
C GLU A 151 14.23 7.11 -12.93
N TRP A 152 13.25 7.66 -12.23
CA TRP A 152 12.96 7.28 -10.84
C TRP A 152 12.27 5.93 -10.73
N VAL A 153 11.58 5.49 -11.77
CA VAL A 153 10.91 4.17 -11.79
C VAL A 153 11.94 3.06 -11.64
N GLY A 154 11.66 2.11 -10.76
CA GLY A 154 12.55 0.99 -10.45
C GLY A 154 13.63 1.29 -9.41
N ARG A 155 13.88 2.55 -9.06
CA ARG A 155 14.85 2.89 -8.01
C ARG A 155 14.40 2.34 -6.66
N ARG A 156 15.34 1.76 -5.93
CA ARG A 156 15.12 1.34 -4.55
C ARG A 156 15.05 2.58 -3.65
N LEU A 157 14.10 2.60 -2.71
CA LEU A 157 14.01 3.61 -1.67
C LEU A 157 15.01 3.30 -0.53
N ASP A 158 16.28 3.50 -0.80
CA ASP A 158 17.35 3.49 0.20
C ASP A 158 17.61 4.89 0.75
N ALA A 159 18.55 5.01 1.69
CA ALA A 159 18.86 6.28 2.32
C ALA A 159 19.31 7.36 1.33
N ALA A 160 20.07 6.99 0.29
CA ALA A 160 20.55 7.93 -0.72
C ALA A 160 19.39 8.41 -1.61
N THR A 161 18.56 7.49 -2.09
CA THR A 161 17.37 7.81 -2.90
C THR A 161 16.38 8.66 -2.12
N LEU A 162 16.17 8.37 -0.83
CA LEU A 162 15.29 9.17 0.01
C LEU A 162 15.82 10.59 0.25
N ALA A 163 17.13 10.74 0.45
CA ALA A 163 17.75 12.07 0.59
C ALA A 163 17.56 12.93 -0.67
N GLU A 164 17.77 12.34 -1.87
CA GLU A 164 17.49 13.02 -3.13
C GLU A 164 16.00 13.38 -3.27
N LEU A 165 15.11 12.46 -2.93
CA LEU A 165 13.66 12.66 -3.00
C LEU A 165 13.19 13.79 -2.08
N GLN A 166 13.68 13.83 -0.84
CA GLN A 166 13.39 14.88 0.13
C GLN A 166 13.89 16.26 -0.33
N GLN A 167 15.10 16.31 -0.92
CA GLN A 167 15.65 17.53 -1.49
C GLN A 167 14.78 18.04 -2.66
N LEU A 168 14.35 17.14 -3.55
CA LEU A 168 13.46 17.48 -4.65
C LEU A 168 12.09 17.92 -4.14
N ALA A 169 11.53 17.23 -3.16
CA ALA A 169 10.26 17.57 -2.53
C ALA A 169 10.27 18.98 -1.93
N THR A 170 11.32 19.31 -1.19
CA THR A 170 11.53 20.65 -0.64
C THR A 170 11.62 21.72 -1.73
N THR A 171 12.34 21.43 -2.83
CA THR A 171 12.59 22.38 -3.90
C THR A 171 11.34 22.60 -4.80
N ARG A 172 10.56 21.55 -5.04
CA ARG A 172 9.45 21.54 -5.98
C ARG A 172 8.07 21.61 -5.31
N GLY A 173 8.00 21.44 -3.98
CA GLY A 173 6.77 21.59 -3.19
C GLY A 173 5.82 20.40 -3.34
N PHE A 174 6.32 19.15 -3.30
CA PHE A 174 5.50 17.95 -3.31
C PHE A 174 5.67 17.10 -2.03
N ASP A 175 4.81 16.12 -1.80
CA ASP A 175 4.91 15.23 -0.63
C ASP A 175 5.97 14.15 -0.84
N ALA A 176 7.04 14.18 -0.02
CA ALA A 176 8.12 13.20 -0.07
C ALA A 176 7.68 11.75 0.22
N CYS A 177 6.50 11.53 0.79
CA CYS A 177 5.91 10.19 0.98
C CYS A 177 5.08 9.71 -0.21
N GLY A 178 4.76 10.58 -1.18
CA GLY A 178 3.98 10.23 -2.37
C GLY A 178 2.48 10.16 -2.15
N GLU A 179 1.95 10.82 -1.09
CA GLU A 179 0.54 10.70 -0.71
C GLU A 179 -0.43 11.43 -1.65
N GLN A 180 0.06 12.35 -2.46
CA GLN A 180 -0.77 13.09 -3.42
C GLN A 180 -0.66 12.49 -4.84
N GLY A 181 -0.08 11.29 -4.97
CA GLY A 181 0.06 10.59 -6.24
C GLY A 181 1.34 10.88 -7.01
N GLU A 182 2.33 11.50 -6.35
CA GLU A 182 3.63 11.82 -6.96
C GLU A 182 4.36 10.55 -7.40
N TYR A 183 4.26 9.53 -6.58
CA TYR A 183 4.79 8.20 -6.88
C TYR A 183 4.08 7.10 -6.07
N HIS A 184 4.24 5.87 -6.53
CA HIS A 184 3.83 4.66 -5.83
C HIS A 184 5.03 3.73 -5.64
N THR A 185 4.90 2.80 -4.68
CA THR A 185 5.98 1.88 -4.35
C THR A 185 5.51 0.44 -4.36
N MET A 186 6.45 -0.46 -4.58
CA MET A 186 6.26 -1.90 -4.52
C MET A 186 7.30 -2.50 -3.59
N VAL A 187 6.86 -3.18 -2.54
CA VAL A 187 7.74 -3.86 -1.59
C VAL A 187 8.23 -5.17 -2.17
N THR A 188 9.53 -5.43 -2.04
CA THR A 188 10.16 -6.68 -2.48
C THR A 188 10.74 -7.49 -1.33
N ASP A 189 10.91 -6.88 -0.14
CA ASP A 189 11.38 -7.56 1.06
C ASP A 189 11.00 -6.77 2.32
N GLY A 190 11.01 -7.45 3.46
CA GLY A 190 10.74 -6.83 4.76
C GLY A 190 10.40 -7.82 5.85
N PRO A 191 10.06 -7.35 7.06
CA PRO A 191 9.75 -8.20 8.18
C PRO A 191 8.62 -9.21 7.88
N GLY A 192 8.94 -10.49 8.00
CA GLY A 192 7.99 -11.59 7.78
C GLY A 192 7.98 -12.14 6.36
N PHE A 193 8.77 -11.59 5.43
CA PHE A 193 9.01 -12.24 4.15
C PHE A 193 9.85 -13.51 4.36
N ALA A 194 9.44 -14.63 3.77
CA ALA A 194 10.21 -15.88 3.81
C ALA A 194 11.51 -15.78 2.98
N ALA A 195 11.47 -14.98 1.90
CA ALA A 195 12.62 -14.65 1.06
C ALA A 195 12.31 -13.38 0.27
N PRO A 196 13.35 -12.60 -0.11
CA PRO A 196 13.18 -11.46 -1.00
C PRO A 196 12.56 -11.85 -2.34
N LEU A 197 11.68 -10.99 -2.85
CA LEU A 197 11.13 -11.14 -4.19
C LEU A 197 12.08 -10.51 -5.20
N THR A 198 12.49 -11.29 -6.17
CA THR A 198 13.22 -10.74 -7.32
C THR A 198 12.24 -9.96 -8.20
N LEU A 199 12.61 -8.74 -8.54
CA LEU A 199 12.04 -8.06 -9.68
C LEU A 199 12.53 -8.80 -10.93
N GLY A 200 11.65 -9.51 -11.62
CA GLY A 200 11.99 -10.20 -12.85
C GLY A 200 12.38 -9.24 -13.98
N HIS A 201 12.13 -9.59 -15.24
CA HIS A 201 12.30 -8.69 -16.35
C HIS A 201 11.16 -7.66 -16.34
N TRP A 202 11.47 -6.44 -15.92
CA TRP A 202 10.54 -5.32 -15.87
C TRP A 202 11.03 -4.23 -16.82
N GLN A 203 10.10 -3.67 -17.58
CA GLN A 203 10.34 -2.52 -18.44
C GLN A 203 9.63 -1.29 -17.87
N VAL A 204 10.14 -0.11 -18.21
CA VAL A 204 9.46 1.14 -17.90
C VAL A 204 8.46 1.44 -19.01
N ALA A 205 7.18 1.26 -18.71
CA ALA A 205 6.09 1.65 -19.59
C ALA A 205 5.58 3.05 -19.26
N ARG A 206 4.87 3.67 -20.20
CA ARG A 206 4.27 4.99 -20.03
C ARG A 206 2.82 5.00 -20.47
N GLN A 207 1.98 5.68 -19.70
CA GLN A 207 0.60 5.95 -20.06
C GLN A 207 0.24 7.35 -19.56
N GLU A 208 -0.12 8.26 -20.48
CA GLU A 208 -0.38 9.67 -20.17
C GLU A 208 0.79 10.32 -19.42
N HIS A 209 0.54 10.75 -18.18
CA HIS A 209 1.54 11.36 -17.30
C HIS A 209 2.17 10.36 -16.30
N LEU A 210 1.90 9.07 -16.45
CA LEU A 210 2.47 8.04 -15.59
C LEU A 210 3.59 7.27 -16.31
N ALA A 211 4.69 7.04 -15.58
CA ALA A 211 5.70 6.04 -15.94
C ALA A 211 5.69 4.97 -14.84
N TYR A 212 5.69 3.69 -15.22
CA TYR A 212 5.52 2.60 -14.29
C TYR A 212 6.29 1.34 -14.71
N LEU A 213 6.53 0.47 -13.73
CA LEU A 213 7.09 -0.86 -13.97
C LEU A 213 6.02 -1.76 -14.59
N GLN A 214 6.29 -2.29 -15.75
CA GLN A 214 5.49 -3.30 -16.41
C GLN A 214 6.26 -4.61 -16.47
N GLU A 215 5.64 -5.68 -16.00
CA GLU A 215 6.18 -7.04 -16.11
C GLU A 215 6.14 -7.46 -17.57
N ASP A 216 7.23 -8.04 -18.10
CA ASP A 216 7.23 -8.59 -19.45
C ASP A 216 6.20 -9.73 -19.52
N GLU A 217 5.31 -9.70 -20.51
CA GLU A 217 4.44 -10.84 -20.81
C GLU A 217 5.33 -11.99 -21.32
N GLU A 218 5.36 -13.13 -20.59
CA GLU A 218 5.99 -14.36 -21.03
C GLU A 218 5.26 -14.99 -22.20
#